data_46d0d8105bcaa9cc1e6c1373ddbe7bb9
#
_entry.id   46d0d8105bcaa9cc1e6c1373ddbe7bb9
#
_cell.length_a   1.000
_cell.length_b   1.000
_cell.length_c   1.000
_cell.angle_alpha   90.00
_cell.angle_beta   90.00
_cell.angle_gamma   90.00
#
_symmetry.space_group_name_H-M   'P 1'
#
loop_
_entity.id
_entity.type
_entity.pdbx_description
1 polymer ?
#
loop_
_entity_poly.entity_id
_entity_poly.type
_entity_poly.pdbx_seq_one_letter_code
_entity_poly.pdbx_strand_id
1 'polypeptide(L)'
;MIFFNFYSFIQLIVVKNTKFYICRPIKIINMSGKKEDLRVKITKQLLYDAMFDLLRDNRFENIKVTDICDKAEIHRTTFYKHFDNKYELLEYCILKLSEGFDEILGKYHYDNLNEF
;
A
#
# COMPACT_ATOMS: atom_id res chain seq x y z
N MET A 1 4.33 3.64 20.17
CA MET A 1 5.39 2.68 19.84
C MET A 1 5.12 1.85 18.58
N ILE A 2 3.89 1.44 18.32
CA ILE A 2 3.51 0.74 17.09
C ILE A 2 3.67 1.62 15.86
N PHE A 3 3.41 2.93 15.97
CA PHE A 3 3.58 3.93 14.90
C PHE A 3 5.05 4.12 14.48
N PHE A 4 5.99 4.04 15.39
CA PHE A 4 7.41 4.26 15.10
C PHE A 4 8.03 3.13 14.28
N ASN A 5 7.68 1.89 14.57
CA ASN A 5 8.10 0.72 13.80
C ASN A 5 7.51 0.70 12.39
N PHE A 6 6.28 1.18 12.26
CA PHE A 6 5.58 1.24 10.99
C PHE A 6 6.17 2.30 10.05
N TYR A 7 6.51 3.46 10.61
CA TYR A 7 7.14 4.56 9.87
C TYR A 7 8.56 4.21 9.42
N SER A 8 9.35 3.60 10.31
CA SER A 8 10.69 3.09 9.98
C SER A 8 10.63 2.01 8.90
N PHE A 9 9.60 1.17 8.94
CA PHE A 9 9.40 0.10 7.98
C PHE A 9 9.02 0.65 6.59
N ILE A 10 8.13 1.62 6.54
CA ILE A 10 7.75 2.31 5.29
C ILE A 10 8.94 3.07 4.71
N GLN A 11 9.72 3.77 5.53
CA GLN A 11 10.93 4.46 5.12
C GLN A 11 11.97 3.49 4.53
N LEU A 12 12.13 2.32 5.12
CA LEU A 12 13.07 1.31 4.65
C LEU A 12 12.63 0.72 3.30
N ILE A 13 11.33 0.54 3.09
CA ILE A 13 10.76 0.06 1.83
C ILE A 13 10.83 1.15 0.75
N VAL A 14 10.50 2.39 1.09
CA VAL A 14 10.56 3.54 0.19
C VAL A 14 11.99 3.83 -0.26
N VAL A 15 12.97 3.77 0.64
CA VAL A 15 14.39 4.01 0.33
C VAL A 15 14.99 2.90 -0.55
N LYS A 16 14.59 1.64 -0.34
CA LYS A 16 15.07 0.53 -1.18
C LYS A 16 14.44 0.49 -2.58
N ASN A 17 13.27 1.08 -2.76
CA ASN A 17 12.50 1.03 -4.00
C ASN A 17 12.28 2.40 -4.67
N THR A 18 13.09 3.40 -4.36
CA THR A 18 12.97 4.76 -4.96
C THR A 18 13.00 4.76 -6.49
N LYS A 19 13.67 3.81 -7.12
CA LYS A 19 13.64 3.65 -8.58
C LYS A 19 12.26 3.23 -9.12
N PHE A 20 11.47 2.54 -8.33
CA PHE A 20 10.12 2.11 -8.71
C PHE A 20 9.08 3.22 -8.59
N TYR A 21 9.27 4.13 -7.63
CA TYR A 21 8.36 5.25 -7.38
C TYR A 21 8.42 6.31 -8.48
N ILE A 22 9.60 6.55 -9.05
CA ILE A 22 9.83 7.57 -10.07
C ILE A 22 9.29 7.14 -11.44
N CYS A 23 9.15 5.82 -11.69
CA CYS A 23 8.77 5.31 -13.01
C CYS A 23 7.27 5.16 -13.26
N ARG A 24 6.37 5.40 -12.28
CA ARG A 24 4.93 5.15 -12.45
C ARG A 24 3.97 6.20 -11.86
N PRO A 25 4.18 7.52 -12.02
CA PRO A 25 3.20 8.51 -11.57
C PRO A 25 1.90 8.50 -12.38
N ILE A 26 1.86 7.85 -13.53
CA ILE A 26 0.73 7.84 -14.46
C ILE A 26 -0.41 6.91 -13.99
N LYS A 27 -0.12 5.82 -13.27
CA LYS A 27 -1.16 4.92 -12.73
C LYS A 27 -2.02 5.55 -11.63
N ILE A 28 -1.51 6.54 -10.91
CA ILE A 28 -2.24 7.25 -9.85
C ILE A 28 -3.37 8.09 -10.43
N ILE A 29 -3.17 8.69 -11.61
CA ILE A 29 -4.13 9.58 -12.27
C ILE A 29 -5.33 8.79 -12.81
N ASN A 30 -5.15 7.53 -13.19
CA ASN A 30 -6.21 6.67 -13.73
C ASN A 30 -7.14 6.06 -12.66
N MET A 31 -6.80 6.15 -11.39
CA MET A 31 -7.64 5.65 -10.30
C MET A 31 -8.77 6.59 -9.91
N SER A 32 -8.77 7.84 -10.38
CA SER A 32 -9.72 8.88 -9.96
C SER A 32 -11.03 8.93 -10.75
N GLY A 33 -11.24 8.08 -11.75
CA GLY A 33 -12.34 8.26 -12.71
C GLY A 33 -13.39 7.15 -12.81
N LYS A 34 -13.19 5.98 -12.21
CA LYS A 34 -14.16 4.87 -12.30
C LYS A 34 -14.65 4.45 -10.92
N LYS A 35 -15.97 4.42 -10.77
CA LYS A 35 -16.65 3.80 -9.64
C LYS A 35 -16.27 2.33 -9.59
N GLU A 36 -15.32 2.00 -8.73
CA GLU A 36 -14.81 0.65 -8.58
C GLU A 36 -15.89 -0.27 -8.00
N ASP A 37 -16.09 -1.44 -8.61
CA ASP A 37 -17.04 -2.43 -8.10
C ASP A 37 -16.68 -2.78 -6.64
N LEU A 38 -17.71 -2.85 -5.79
CA LEU A 38 -17.56 -3.17 -4.38
C LEU A 38 -16.76 -4.46 -4.14
N ARG A 39 -16.94 -5.45 -4.98
CA ARG A 39 -16.20 -6.73 -4.91
C ARG A 39 -14.71 -6.54 -5.11
N VAL A 40 -14.33 -5.72 -6.07
CA VAL A 40 -12.92 -5.37 -6.35
C VAL A 40 -12.32 -4.65 -5.17
N LYS A 41 -13.05 -3.71 -4.61
CA LYS A 41 -12.64 -2.94 -3.44
C LYS A 41 -12.39 -3.83 -2.21
N ILE A 42 -13.30 -4.76 -1.95
CA ILE A 42 -13.17 -5.74 -0.86
C ILE A 42 -11.95 -6.63 -1.09
N THR A 43 -11.78 -7.16 -2.30
CA THR A 43 -10.65 -8.02 -2.66
C THR A 43 -9.31 -7.30 -2.45
N LYS A 44 -9.20 -6.06 -2.91
CA LYS A 44 -7.99 -5.26 -2.71
C LYS A 44 -7.73 -4.96 -1.23
N GLN A 45 -8.79 -4.72 -0.45
CA GLN A 45 -8.65 -4.51 0.99
C GLN A 45 -8.14 -5.77 1.71
N LEU A 46 -8.66 -6.94 1.37
CA LEU A 46 -8.19 -8.20 1.93
C LEU A 46 -6.72 -8.47 1.61
N LEU A 47 -6.29 -8.18 0.40
CA LEU A 47 -4.90 -8.29 -0.02
C LEU A 47 -4.00 -7.28 0.70
N TYR A 48 -4.49 -6.06 0.89
CA TYR A 48 -3.82 -5.02 1.66
C TYR A 48 -3.57 -5.47 3.10
N ASP A 49 -4.61 -5.93 3.78
CA ASP A 49 -4.51 -6.39 5.17
C ASP A 49 -3.58 -7.60 5.30
N ALA A 50 -3.65 -8.55 4.37
CA ALA A 50 -2.79 -9.73 4.33
C ALA A 50 -1.31 -9.35 4.13
N MET A 51 -1.02 -8.39 3.25
CA MET A 51 0.34 -7.90 3.03
C MET A 51 0.92 -7.34 4.32
N PHE A 52 0.20 -6.48 5.03
CA PHE A 52 0.67 -5.90 6.29
C PHE A 52 0.86 -6.93 7.39
N ASP A 53 -0.05 -7.89 7.50
CA ASP A 53 0.08 -8.97 8.47
C ASP A 53 1.34 -9.81 8.22
N LEU A 54 1.65 -10.12 6.99
CA LEU A 54 2.86 -10.85 6.62
C LEU A 54 4.13 -10.02 6.84
N LEU A 55 4.08 -8.72 6.58
CA LEU A 55 5.21 -7.82 6.75
C LEU A 55 5.59 -7.61 8.22
N ARG A 56 4.70 -7.87 9.16
CA ARG A 56 5.03 -7.82 10.60
C ARG A 56 6.05 -8.86 11.00
N ASP A 57 5.95 -10.06 10.45
CA ASP A 57 6.74 -11.23 10.87
C ASP A 57 7.82 -11.61 9.86
N ASN A 58 7.69 -11.19 8.60
CA ASN A 58 8.56 -11.59 7.51
C ASN A 58 9.13 -10.39 6.76
N ARG A 59 10.32 -10.57 6.20
CA ARG A 59 10.86 -9.61 5.24
C ARG A 59 10.11 -9.72 3.92
N PHE A 60 9.88 -8.60 3.27
CA PHE A 60 9.20 -8.54 1.99
C PHE A 60 9.80 -9.49 0.93
N GLU A 61 11.13 -9.63 0.94
CA GLU A 61 11.85 -10.51 0.02
C GLU A 61 11.44 -11.98 0.15
N ASN A 62 11.08 -12.41 1.35
CA ASN A 62 10.67 -13.78 1.66
C ASN A 62 9.18 -14.03 1.45
N ILE A 63 8.38 -12.99 1.29
CA ILE A 63 6.94 -13.10 1.08
C ILE A 63 6.67 -13.45 -0.38
N LYS A 64 5.93 -14.53 -0.60
CA LYS A 64 5.50 -14.98 -1.93
C LYS A 64 4.03 -14.59 -2.16
N VAL A 65 3.64 -14.50 -3.43
CA VAL A 65 2.23 -14.28 -3.80
C VAL A 65 1.32 -15.36 -3.20
N THR A 66 1.79 -16.58 -3.14
CA THR A 66 1.06 -17.69 -2.50
C THR A 66 0.76 -17.41 -1.03
N ASP A 67 1.74 -16.90 -0.28
CA ASP A 67 1.57 -16.58 1.14
C ASP A 67 0.52 -15.46 1.34
N ILE A 68 0.56 -14.46 0.47
CA ILE A 68 -0.41 -13.36 0.48
C ILE A 68 -1.83 -13.88 0.19
N CYS A 69 -1.97 -14.71 -0.83
CA CYS A 69 -3.25 -15.27 -1.22
C CYS A 69 -3.83 -16.19 -0.14
N ASP A 70 -2.99 -17.04 0.46
CA ASP A 70 -3.40 -17.92 1.55
C ASP A 70 -3.84 -17.12 2.78
N LYS A 71 -3.11 -16.08 3.12
CA LYS A 71 -3.45 -15.19 4.24
C LYS A 71 -4.75 -14.42 4.02
N ALA A 72 -4.97 -13.96 2.79
CA ALA A 72 -6.18 -13.23 2.39
C ALA A 72 -7.38 -14.15 2.10
N GLU A 73 -7.17 -15.47 2.05
CA GLU A 73 -8.17 -16.46 1.63
C GLU A 73 -8.72 -16.18 0.22
N ILE A 74 -7.84 -15.82 -0.69
CA ILE A 74 -8.16 -15.46 -2.08
C ILE A 74 -7.41 -16.39 -3.03
N HIS A 75 -8.08 -16.80 -4.11
CA HIS A 75 -7.42 -17.58 -5.15
C HIS A 75 -6.37 -16.75 -5.91
N ARG A 76 -5.27 -17.40 -6.28
CA ARG A 76 -4.17 -16.78 -7.05
C ARG A 76 -4.67 -16.16 -8.36
N THR A 77 -5.63 -16.79 -9.01
CA THR A 77 -6.26 -16.24 -10.22
C THR A 77 -6.93 -14.89 -9.98
N THR A 78 -7.56 -14.72 -8.82
CA THR A 78 -8.16 -13.44 -8.42
C THR A 78 -7.09 -12.40 -8.13
N PHE A 79 -5.99 -12.77 -7.49
CA PHE A 79 -4.85 -11.88 -7.30
C PHE A 79 -4.34 -11.31 -8.62
N TYR A 80 -4.05 -12.19 -9.59
CA TYR A 80 -3.51 -11.79 -10.89
C TYR A 80 -4.48 -11.02 -11.78
N LYS A 81 -5.77 -10.97 -11.47
CA LYS A 81 -6.72 -10.05 -12.11
C LYS A 81 -6.50 -8.60 -11.70
N HIS A 82 -5.93 -8.36 -10.54
CA HIS A 82 -5.77 -7.03 -9.95
C HIS A 82 -4.32 -6.56 -9.91
N PHE A 83 -3.38 -7.47 -9.74
CA PHE A 83 -1.95 -7.17 -9.58
C PHE A 83 -1.11 -8.17 -10.37
N ASP A 84 -0.11 -7.68 -11.09
CA ASP A 84 0.80 -8.53 -11.87
C ASP A 84 1.80 -9.27 -10.98
N ASN A 85 2.19 -8.66 -9.85
CA ASN A 85 3.17 -9.21 -8.93
C ASN A 85 3.01 -8.60 -7.53
N LYS A 86 3.79 -9.12 -6.56
CA LYS A 86 3.77 -8.63 -5.18
C LYS A 86 4.25 -7.18 -5.03
N TYR A 87 5.10 -6.70 -5.93
CA TYR A 87 5.61 -5.32 -5.92
C TYR A 87 4.51 -4.33 -6.27
N GLU A 88 3.66 -4.67 -7.22
CA GLU A 88 2.51 -3.86 -7.59
C GLU A 88 1.49 -3.76 -6.45
N LEU A 89 1.26 -4.87 -5.74
CA LEU A 89 0.45 -4.85 -4.53
C LEU A 89 1.08 -3.97 -3.44
N LEU A 90 2.38 -4.07 -3.24
CA LEU A 90 3.09 -3.22 -2.26
C LEU A 90 2.97 -1.74 -2.61
N GLU A 91 3.14 -1.40 -3.87
CA GLU A 91 2.95 -0.03 -4.37
C GLU A 91 1.55 0.49 -4.05
N TYR A 92 0.53 -0.31 -4.32
CA TYR A 92 -0.86 0.00 -3.94
C TYR A 92 -1.03 0.22 -2.44
N CYS A 93 -0.42 -0.63 -1.62
CA CYS A 93 -0.47 -0.50 -0.16
C CYS A 93 0.16 0.81 0.32
N ILE A 94 1.30 1.18 -0.23
CA ILE A 94 2.02 2.41 0.11
C ILE A 94 1.21 3.65 -0.30
N LEU A 95 0.64 3.65 -1.50
CA LEU A 95 -0.20 4.74 -1.98
C LEU A 95 -1.43 4.94 -1.10
N LYS A 96 -2.09 3.86 -0.73
CA LYS A 96 -3.26 3.91 0.15
C LYS A 96 -2.92 4.44 1.55
N LEU A 97 -1.74 4.11 2.05
CA LEU A 97 -1.24 4.69 3.30
C LEU A 97 -0.93 6.18 3.16
N SER A 98 -0.31 6.59 2.06
CA SER A 98 0.03 7.99 1.84
C SER A 98 -1.20 8.89 1.76
N GLU A 99 -2.29 8.43 1.18
CA GLU A 99 -3.57 9.16 1.17
C GLU A 99 -4.04 9.51 2.59
N GLY A 100 -3.95 8.55 3.52
CA GLY A 100 -4.28 8.80 4.92
C GLY A 100 -3.30 9.75 5.62
N PHE A 101 -2.02 9.71 5.23
CA PHE A 101 -1.00 10.60 5.77
C PHE A 101 -1.14 12.04 5.29
N ASP A 102 -1.50 12.25 4.03
CA ASP A 102 -1.69 13.58 3.47
C ASP A 102 -2.84 14.34 4.17
N GLU A 103 -3.89 13.63 4.56
CA GLU A 103 -4.96 14.22 5.37
C GLU A 103 -4.47 14.65 6.76
N ILE A 104 -3.63 13.83 7.39
CA ILE A 104 -3.09 14.12 8.73
C ILE A 104 -2.03 15.23 8.65
N LEU A 105 -1.10 15.15 7.72
CA LEU A 105 -0.06 16.16 7.53
C LEU A 105 -0.61 17.50 7.04
N GLY A 106 -1.62 17.48 6.19
CA GLY A 106 -2.32 18.67 5.75
C GLY A 106 -2.92 19.45 6.92
N LYS A 107 -3.52 18.76 7.89
CA LYS A 107 -4.02 19.38 9.13
C LYS A 107 -2.90 19.98 9.96
N TYR A 108 -1.82 19.23 10.20
CA TYR A 108 -0.69 19.70 11.00
C TYR A 108 0.06 20.87 10.37
N HIS A 109 0.14 20.89 9.05
CA HIS A 109 0.84 21.98 8.34
C HIS A 109 0.03 23.28 8.34
N TYR A 110 -1.30 23.19 8.27
CA TYR A 110 -2.19 24.35 8.33
C TYR A 110 -2.22 24.99 9.72
N ASP A 111 -2.23 24.18 10.75
CA ASP A 111 -2.28 24.67 12.13
C ASP A 111 -0.99 25.39 12.54
N ASN A 112 0.16 24.93 12.06
CA ASN A 112 1.46 25.55 12.35
C ASN A 112 1.74 26.83 11.54
N LEU A 113 1.10 27.02 10.41
CA LEU A 113 1.27 28.26 9.61
C LEU A 113 0.42 29.44 10.13
N ASN A 114 -0.61 29.17 10.92
CA ASN A 114 -1.48 30.19 11.50
C ASN A 114 -1.00 30.72 12.87
N GLU A 115 0.06 30.13 13.44
CA GLU A 115 0.66 30.59 14.70
C GLU A 115 1.83 31.56 14.49
N PHE A 116 2.14 31.91 13.26
CA PHE A 116 3.11 32.96 12.93
C PHE A 116 2.41 34.12 12.24
#